data_e4f4f1928f1ac0cb8591f7a8c2123d70
#
_entry.id   e4f4f1928f1ac0cb8591f7a8c2123d70
#
_cell.length_a   1.000
_cell.length_b   1.000
_cell.length_c   1.000
_cell.angle_alpha   90.00
_cell.angle_beta   90.00
_cell.angle_gamma   90.00
#
_symmetry.space_group_name_H-M   'P 1'
#
loop_
_entity.id
_entity.type
_entity.pdbx_description
1 polymer ?
#
loop_
_entity_poly.entity_id
_entity_poly.type
_entity_poly.pdbx_seq_one_letter_code
_entity_poly.pdbx_strand_id
1 'polypeptide(L)'
;MLVIGVTGQTGAGKGTVCKMLEKYGLYHIDADKVAHSVYKKGSDVLSALSEAFGEDILNTDGTANRAKIAEKASAENTEKLNSIVHPAVTQKIKAIIKEQSSLGTKGVLLDAIALFESGENRFCDFTFAVIAPEEMRLERIMVRDGIKKEAALRRIRAQKDESFYKNHADIIIKNYPPYNLDDEVKKVLLWAKL
;
A
#
# COMPACT_ATOMS: atom_id res chain seq x y z
N MET A 1 -10.70 17.05 6.35
CA MET A 1 -10.48 15.69 6.91
C MET A 1 -9.01 15.35 6.70
N LEU A 2 -8.36 14.82 7.72
CA LEU A 2 -6.93 14.49 7.71
C LEU A 2 -6.67 13.25 6.81
N VAL A 3 -5.62 13.31 6.00
CA VAL A 3 -5.14 12.18 5.17
C VAL A 3 -3.70 11.84 5.58
N ILE A 4 -3.50 10.67 6.16
CA ILE A 4 -2.21 10.21 6.68
C ILE A 4 -1.68 9.11 5.77
N GLY A 5 -0.53 9.34 5.15
CA GLY A 5 0.13 8.31 4.34
C GLY A 5 0.84 7.28 5.22
N VAL A 6 0.60 6.02 4.93
CA VAL A 6 1.20 4.88 5.65
C VAL A 6 2.01 4.05 4.68
N THR A 7 3.29 3.88 4.99
CA THR A 7 4.17 3.01 4.20
C THR A 7 5.13 2.24 5.09
N GLY A 8 6.08 1.56 4.51
CA GLY A 8 7.14 0.87 5.23
C GLY A 8 7.36 -0.55 4.74
N GLN A 9 8.35 -1.17 5.32
CA GLN A 9 8.90 -2.44 4.88
C GLN A 9 7.92 -3.61 5.07
N THR A 10 7.92 -4.55 4.13
CA THR A 10 7.14 -5.81 4.29
C THR A 10 7.58 -6.54 5.56
N GLY A 11 6.63 -7.07 6.33
CA GLY A 11 6.90 -7.70 7.62
C GLY A 11 7.16 -6.73 8.79
N ALA A 12 7.24 -5.41 8.55
CA ALA A 12 7.45 -4.44 9.64
C ALA A 12 6.23 -4.24 10.55
N GLY A 13 5.02 -4.62 10.12
CA GLY A 13 3.81 -4.56 10.95
C GLY A 13 2.92 -3.35 10.68
N LYS A 14 2.93 -2.78 9.47
CA LYS A 14 2.01 -1.70 9.06
C LYS A 14 0.56 -1.94 9.46
N GLY A 15 0.02 -3.11 9.10
CA GLY A 15 -1.37 -3.45 9.39
C GLY A 15 -1.69 -3.48 10.90
N THR A 16 -0.73 -3.81 11.75
CA THR A 16 -0.88 -3.72 13.21
C THR A 16 -1.02 -2.26 13.66
N VAL A 17 -0.14 -1.39 13.15
CA VAL A 17 -0.18 0.05 13.44
C VAL A 17 -1.49 0.67 12.94
N CYS A 18 -1.93 0.35 11.71
CA CYS A 18 -3.21 0.81 11.18
C CYS A 18 -4.38 0.41 12.08
N LYS A 19 -4.45 -0.87 12.51
CA LYS A 19 -5.50 -1.35 13.42
C LYS A 19 -5.50 -0.65 14.78
N MET A 20 -4.34 -0.24 15.28
CA MET A 20 -4.25 0.54 16.51
C MET A 20 -4.81 1.95 16.29
N LEU A 21 -4.49 2.58 15.17
CA LEU A 21 -4.94 3.93 14.82
C LEU A 21 -6.44 3.99 14.47
N GLU A 22 -7.02 2.92 13.90
CA GLU A 22 -8.48 2.82 13.65
C GLU A 22 -9.30 3.01 14.92
N LYS A 23 -8.79 2.58 16.09
CA LYS A 23 -9.45 2.78 17.40
C LYS A 23 -9.65 4.26 17.78
N TYR A 24 -8.93 5.16 17.13
CA TYR A 24 -9.03 6.60 17.33
C TYR A 24 -9.95 7.31 16.31
N GLY A 25 -10.67 6.52 15.49
CA GLY A 25 -11.63 7.03 14.52
C GLY A 25 -11.04 7.37 13.16
N LEU A 26 -9.89 6.79 12.84
CA LEU A 26 -9.28 6.86 11.51
C LEU A 26 -9.79 5.69 10.64
N TYR A 27 -10.07 5.97 9.37
CA TYR A 27 -10.49 4.96 8.39
C TYR A 27 -9.30 4.45 7.59
N HIS A 28 -9.13 3.13 7.49
CA HIS A 28 -8.02 2.51 6.79
C HIS A 28 -8.35 2.23 5.31
N ILE A 29 -7.60 2.86 4.41
CA ILE A 29 -7.63 2.62 2.96
C ILE A 29 -6.40 1.80 2.59
N ASP A 30 -6.61 0.54 2.26
CA ASP A 30 -5.58 -0.36 1.72
C ASP A 30 -5.48 -0.13 0.21
N ALA A 31 -4.47 0.62 -0.23
CA ALA A 31 -4.27 0.98 -1.64
C ALA A 31 -4.04 -0.25 -2.52
N ASP A 32 -3.43 -1.31 -2.00
CA ASP A 32 -3.22 -2.56 -2.74
C ASP A 32 -4.57 -3.23 -3.03
N LYS A 33 -5.52 -3.23 -2.06
CA LYS A 33 -6.89 -3.72 -2.29
C LYS A 33 -7.65 -2.83 -3.25
N VAL A 34 -7.49 -1.51 -3.17
CA VAL A 34 -8.09 -0.58 -4.13
C VAL A 34 -7.55 -0.87 -5.53
N ALA A 35 -6.24 -1.00 -5.70
CA ALA A 35 -5.62 -1.37 -6.97
C ALA A 35 -6.15 -2.71 -7.50
N HIS A 36 -6.30 -3.71 -6.64
CA HIS A 36 -6.92 -4.97 -7.03
C HIS A 36 -8.37 -4.83 -7.49
N SER A 37 -9.10 -3.88 -6.95
CA SER A 37 -10.51 -3.68 -7.25
C SER A 37 -10.79 -3.00 -8.60
N VAL A 38 -9.78 -2.39 -9.24
CA VAL A 38 -9.96 -1.76 -10.57
C VAL A 38 -9.93 -2.79 -11.71
N TYR A 39 -9.42 -4.00 -11.46
CA TYR A 39 -9.39 -5.11 -12.43
C TYR A 39 -10.69 -5.93 -12.46
N LYS A 40 -11.82 -5.35 -12.10
CA LYS A 40 -13.11 -6.06 -12.16
C LYS A 40 -13.52 -6.32 -13.61
N LYS A 41 -14.15 -7.47 -13.83
CA LYS A 41 -14.78 -7.81 -15.11
C LYS A 41 -15.67 -6.66 -15.59
N GLY A 42 -15.47 -6.23 -16.83
CA GLY A 42 -16.23 -5.14 -17.46
C GLY A 42 -15.85 -3.74 -16.98
N SER A 43 -14.72 -3.57 -16.26
CA SER A 43 -14.20 -2.24 -15.94
C SER A 43 -13.47 -1.61 -17.14
N ASP A 44 -13.52 -0.28 -17.23
CA ASP A 44 -12.82 0.47 -18.27
C ASP A 44 -11.30 0.19 -18.23
N VAL A 45 -10.75 -0.01 -17.02
CA VAL A 45 -9.34 -0.38 -16.83
C VAL A 45 -9.02 -1.71 -17.50
N LEU A 46 -9.87 -2.73 -17.30
CA LEU A 46 -9.62 -4.04 -17.89
C LEU A 46 -9.78 -4.03 -19.40
N SER A 47 -10.73 -3.25 -19.92
CA SER A 47 -10.91 -3.03 -21.37
C SER A 47 -9.70 -2.32 -21.97
N ALA A 48 -9.22 -1.21 -21.37
CA ALA A 48 -8.04 -0.50 -21.81
C ALA A 48 -6.76 -1.35 -21.76
N LEU A 49 -6.63 -2.21 -20.74
CA LEU A 49 -5.52 -3.16 -20.64
C LEU A 49 -5.58 -4.24 -21.74
N SER A 50 -6.78 -4.75 -22.04
CA SER A 50 -6.98 -5.72 -23.12
C SER A 50 -6.63 -5.15 -24.49
N GLU A 51 -7.01 -3.89 -24.75
CA GLU A 51 -6.63 -3.15 -25.94
C GLU A 51 -5.11 -2.94 -26.03
N ALA A 52 -4.47 -2.61 -24.90
CA ALA A 52 -3.06 -2.28 -24.85
C ALA A 52 -2.12 -3.49 -24.92
N PHE A 53 -2.54 -4.65 -24.36
CA PHE A 53 -1.70 -5.83 -24.13
C PHE A 53 -2.22 -7.11 -24.78
N GLY A 54 -3.43 -7.08 -25.37
CA GLY A 54 -4.08 -8.22 -26.03
C GLY A 54 -5.08 -8.93 -25.12
N GLU A 55 -6.03 -9.64 -25.73
CA GLU A 55 -7.12 -10.32 -25.03
C GLU A 55 -6.68 -11.52 -24.17
N ASP A 56 -5.46 -12.01 -24.36
CA ASP A 56 -4.88 -13.11 -23.58
C ASP A 56 -4.64 -12.75 -22.10
N ILE A 57 -4.75 -11.47 -21.73
CA ILE A 57 -4.76 -11.03 -20.32
C ILE A 57 -6.11 -11.32 -19.63
N LEU A 58 -7.10 -11.81 -20.35
CA LEU A 58 -8.40 -12.21 -19.81
C LEU A 58 -8.46 -13.74 -19.65
N ASN A 59 -9.16 -14.17 -18.63
CA ASN A 59 -9.59 -15.57 -18.51
C ASN A 59 -10.80 -15.81 -19.43
N THR A 60 -11.15 -17.07 -19.65
CA THR A 60 -12.31 -17.49 -20.49
C THR A 60 -13.64 -16.93 -20.01
N ASP A 61 -13.75 -16.60 -18.73
CA ASP A 61 -14.93 -15.98 -18.13
C ASP A 61 -14.94 -14.45 -18.20
N GLY A 62 -13.92 -13.84 -18.83
CA GLY A 62 -13.75 -12.40 -18.96
C GLY A 62 -13.22 -11.69 -17.69
N THR A 63 -12.74 -12.42 -16.70
CA THR A 63 -12.01 -11.84 -15.55
C THR A 63 -10.55 -11.62 -15.87
N ALA A 64 -9.87 -10.74 -15.10
CA ALA A 64 -8.45 -10.46 -15.28
C ALA A 64 -7.56 -11.68 -14.98
N ASN A 65 -6.72 -12.08 -15.91
CA ASN A 65 -5.64 -13.02 -15.69
C ASN A 65 -4.40 -12.29 -15.17
N ARG A 66 -4.30 -12.18 -13.83
CA ARG A 66 -3.24 -11.41 -13.17
C ARG A 66 -1.84 -11.91 -13.46
N ALA A 67 -1.68 -13.21 -13.65
CA ALA A 67 -0.37 -13.79 -14.00
C ALA A 67 0.10 -13.29 -15.37
N LYS A 68 -0.81 -13.28 -16.34
CA LYS A 68 -0.54 -12.74 -17.67
C LYS A 68 -0.33 -11.23 -17.69
N ILE A 69 -1.10 -10.48 -16.91
CA ILE A 69 -0.89 -9.03 -16.76
C ILE A 69 0.49 -8.76 -16.16
N ALA A 70 0.89 -9.51 -15.12
CA ALA A 70 2.22 -9.38 -14.51
C ALA A 70 3.35 -9.78 -15.46
N GLU A 71 3.16 -10.81 -16.29
CA GLU A 71 4.11 -11.22 -17.32
C GLU A 71 4.31 -10.13 -18.37
N LYS A 72 3.21 -9.52 -18.82
CA LYS A 72 3.22 -8.41 -19.80
C LYS A 72 3.71 -7.09 -19.21
N ALA A 73 3.63 -6.92 -17.90
CA ALA A 73 4.23 -5.81 -17.15
C ALA A 73 5.76 -5.95 -17.01
N SER A 74 6.46 -6.42 -18.05
CA SER A 74 7.92 -6.41 -18.13
C SER A 74 8.48 -4.98 -17.99
N ALA A 75 9.79 -4.84 -17.75
CA ALA A 75 10.42 -3.53 -17.54
C ALA A 75 10.06 -2.51 -18.64
N GLU A 76 9.93 -2.95 -19.90
CA GLU A 76 9.58 -2.11 -21.04
C GLU A 76 8.10 -1.65 -21.08
N ASN A 77 7.21 -2.43 -20.46
CA ASN A 77 5.76 -2.19 -20.50
C ASN A 77 5.19 -1.65 -19.17
N THR A 78 6.00 -1.56 -18.13
CA THR A 78 5.56 -1.11 -16.79
C THR A 78 4.97 0.29 -16.84
N GLU A 79 5.58 1.22 -17.58
CA GLU A 79 5.07 2.60 -17.71
C GLU A 79 3.69 2.63 -18.38
N LYS A 80 3.50 1.83 -19.45
CA LYS A 80 2.22 1.73 -20.14
C LYS A 80 1.13 1.14 -19.27
N LEU A 81 1.43 0.09 -18.49
CA LEU A 81 0.50 -0.49 -17.53
C LEU A 81 0.14 0.54 -16.45
N ASN A 82 1.13 1.21 -15.87
CA ASN A 82 0.94 2.21 -14.84
C ASN A 82 0.12 3.41 -15.33
N SER A 83 0.32 3.87 -16.58
CA SER A 83 -0.45 4.97 -17.15
C SER A 83 -1.95 4.67 -17.29
N ILE A 84 -2.32 3.40 -17.40
CA ILE A 84 -3.73 2.94 -17.44
C ILE A 84 -4.29 2.75 -16.02
N VAL A 85 -3.51 2.13 -15.15
CA VAL A 85 -3.99 1.66 -13.83
C VAL A 85 -3.95 2.78 -12.78
N HIS A 86 -2.87 3.56 -12.69
CA HIS A 86 -2.71 4.57 -11.63
C HIS A 86 -3.81 5.63 -11.62
N PRO A 87 -4.28 6.19 -12.76
CA PRO A 87 -5.37 7.17 -12.74
C PRO A 87 -6.65 6.62 -12.11
N ALA A 88 -7.00 5.37 -12.43
CA ALA A 88 -8.21 4.73 -11.92
C ALA A 88 -8.10 4.42 -10.41
N VAL A 89 -6.94 3.96 -9.96
CA VAL A 89 -6.66 3.74 -8.52
C VAL A 89 -6.74 5.06 -7.77
N THR A 90 -6.07 6.10 -8.25
CA THR A 90 -6.09 7.43 -7.65
C THR A 90 -7.50 8.01 -7.58
N GLN A 91 -8.28 7.90 -8.65
CA GLN A 91 -9.68 8.36 -8.66
C GLN A 91 -10.51 7.63 -7.62
N LYS A 92 -10.33 6.33 -7.49
CA LYS A 92 -11.06 5.51 -6.51
C LYS A 92 -10.66 5.83 -5.07
N ILE A 93 -9.37 6.04 -4.80
CA ILE A 93 -8.88 6.50 -3.50
C ILE A 93 -9.50 7.86 -3.15
N LYS A 94 -9.49 8.82 -4.08
CA LYS A 94 -10.10 10.15 -3.88
C LYS A 94 -11.61 10.05 -3.61
N ALA A 95 -12.32 9.14 -4.28
CA ALA A 95 -13.74 8.92 -4.03
C ALA A 95 -14.00 8.39 -2.61
N ILE A 96 -13.19 7.42 -2.14
CA ILE A 96 -13.28 6.89 -0.77
C ILE A 96 -12.98 8.01 0.25
N ILE A 97 -11.93 8.80 0.03
CA ILE A 97 -11.59 9.94 0.90
C ILE A 97 -12.76 10.93 1.00
N LYS A 98 -13.38 11.27 -0.13
CA LYS A 98 -14.55 12.16 -0.18
C LYS A 98 -15.74 11.58 0.56
N GLU A 99 -16.02 10.29 0.38
CA GLU A 99 -17.09 9.58 1.10
C GLU A 99 -16.86 9.63 2.61
N GLN A 100 -15.66 9.27 3.08
CA GLN A 100 -15.31 9.30 4.50
C GLN A 100 -15.38 10.71 5.09
N SER A 101 -15.04 11.74 4.31
CA SER A 101 -15.22 13.12 4.71
C SER A 101 -16.69 13.47 4.93
N SER A 102 -17.58 12.99 4.05
CA SER A 102 -19.03 13.22 4.16
C SER A 102 -19.64 12.49 5.36
N LEU A 103 -19.04 11.37 5.79
CA LEU A 103 -19.45 10.59 6.96
C LEU A 103 -18.92 11.17 8.28
N GLY A 104 -18.14 12.24 8.25
CA GLY A 104 -17.57 12.88 9.44
C GLY A 104 -16.42 12.11 10.07
N THR A 105 -15.77 11.22 9.33
CA THR A 105 -14.57 10.49 9.78
C THR A 105 -13.47 11.48 10.16
N LYS A 106 -12.77 11.26 11.27
CA LYS A 106 -11.70 12.17 11.75
C LYS A 106 -10.54 12.28 10.74
N GLY A 107 -10.20 11.19 10.09
CA GLY A 107 -9.17 11.13 9.07
C GLY A 107 -9.08 9.75 8.43
N VAL A 108 -8.23 9.64 7.42
CA VAL A 108 -7.97 8.38 6.73
C VAL A 108 -6.49 8.01 6.81
N LEU A 109 -6.21 6.71 6.88
CA LEU A 109 -4.89 6.10 6.73
C LEU A 109 -4.81 5.57 5.31
N LEU A 110 -4.01 6.18 4.46
CA LEU A 110 -3.74 5.69 3.10
C LEU A 110 -2.52 4.75 3.16
N ASP A 111 -2.78 3.45 3.30
CA ASP A 111 -1.74 2.41 3.38
C ASP A 111 -1.35 1.96 1.98
N ALA A 112 -0.16 2.33 1.53
CA ALA A 112 0.42 1.95 0.26
C ALA A 112 1.89 1.55 0.43
N ILE A 113 2.26 0.37 -0.09
CA ILE A 113 3.66 -0.09 -0.05
C ILE A 113 4.55 0.86 -0.87
N ALA A 114 4.10 1.28 -2.04
CA ALA A 114 4.80 2.17 -2.95
C ALA A 114 4.33 3.63 -2.85
N LEU A 115 3.99 4.11 -1.65
CA LEU A 115 3.39 5.43 -1.42
C LEU A 115 4.17 6.59 -2.06
N PHE A 116 5.49 6.55 -1.95
CA PHE A 116 6.37 7.58 -2.50
C PHE A 116 6.63 7.38 -3.99
N GLU A 117 6.84 6.14 -4.42
CA GLU A 117 7.15 5.80 -5.81
C GLU A 117 5.94 6.03 -6.74
N SER A 118 4.71 5.82 -6.24
CA SER A 118 3.47 6.12 -6.97
C SER A 118 3.11 7.60 -6.94
N GLY A 119 3.73 8.38 -6.05
CA GLY A 119 3.42 9.78 -5.81
C GLY A 119 2.11 10.03 -5.07
N GLU A 120 1.53 9.02 -4.44
CA GLU A 120 0.30 9.12 -3.64
C GLU A 120 0.52 9.90 -2.33
N ASN A 121 1.76 10.00 -1.85
CA ASN A 121 2.13 10.86 -0.73
C ASN A 121 1.70 12.33 -0.90
N ARG A 122 1.54 12.79 -2.15
CA ARG A 122 1.06 14.16 -2.47
C ARG A 122 -0.38 14.43 -2.04
N PHE A 123 -1.15 13.40 -1.71
CA PHE A 123 -2.51 13.53 -1.20
C PHE A 123 -2.57 13.50 0.33
N CYS A 124 -1.43 13.32 0.99
CA CYS A 124 -1.32 13.17 2.43
C CYS A 124 -0.92 14.49 3.09
N ASP A 125 -1.52 14.77 4.24
CA ASP A 125 -1.13 15.92 5.08
C ASP A 125 0.23 15.66 5.74
N PHE A 126 0.50 14.40 6.08
CA PHE A 126 1.81 13.90 6.50
C PHE A 126 1.89 12.38 6.30
N THR A 127 3.09 11.83 6.42
CA THR A 127 3.37 10.43 6.17
C THR A 127 4.10 9.78 7.34
N PHE A 128 3.87 8.50 7.57
CA PHE A 128 4.73 7.71 8.44
C PHE A 128 5.15 6.39 7.80
N ALA A 129 6.32 5.92 8.17
CA ALA A 129 6.83 4.62 7.74
C ALA A 129 7.07 3.69 8.92
N VAL A 130 6.61 2.45 8.81
CA VAL A 130 6.87 1.41 9.82
C VAL A 130 8.09 0.61 9.41
N ILE A 131 9.08 0.52 10.32
CA ILE A 131 10.33 -0.21 10.12
C ILE A 131 10.54 -1.28 11.19
N ALA A 132 11.27 -2.33 10.81
CA ALA A 132 11.77 -3.35 11.73
C ALA A 132 13.02 -4.02 11.14
N PRO A 133 13.92 -4.60 11.97
CA PRO A 133 15.08 -5.33 11.51
C PRO A 133 14.74 -6.46 10.53
N GLU A 134 15.64 -6.74 9.59
CA GLU A 134 15.41 -7.72 8.52
C GLU A 134 15.06 -9.11 9.07
N GLU A 135 15.76 -9.57 10.10
CA GLU A 135 15.54 -10.87 10.73
C GLU A 135 14.10 -11.00 11.25
N MET A 136 13.62 -10.00 11.97
CA MET A 136 12.25 -10.00 12.50
C MET A 136 11.20 -9.95 11.37
N ARG A 137 11.47 -9.17 10.33
CA ARG A 137 10.59 -9.11 9.15
C ARG A 137 10.53 -10.44 8.44
N LEU A 138 11.69 -11.09 8.28
CA LEU A 138 11.82 -12.41 7.66
C LEU A 138 10.95 -13.46 8.39
N GLU A 139 11.10 -13.56 9.71
CA GLU A 139 10.30 -14.47 10.54
C GLU A 139 8.79 -14.18 10.40
N ARG A 140 8.40 -12.91 10.53
CA ARG A 140 6.99 -12.49 10.42
C ARG A 140 6.39 -12.83 9.06
N ILE A 141 7.14 -12.66 7.97
CA ILE A 141 6.70 -12.98 6.61
C ILE A 141 6.55 -14.50 6.45
N MET A 142 7.52 -15.28 6.91
CA MET A 142 7.48 -16.74 6.82
C MET A 142 6.26 -17.31 7.57
N VAL A 143 6.00 -16.82 8.78
CA VAL A 143 4.86 -17.27 9.61
C VAL A 143 3.52 -16.84 9.00
N ARG A 144 3.40 -15.58 8.59
CA ARG A 144 2.15 -15.02 8.04
C ARG A 144 1.74 -15.67 6.72
N ASP A 145 2.71 -15.89 5.82
CA ASP A 145 2.44 -16.28 4.44
C ASP A 145 2.70 -17.78 4.18
N GLY A 146 3.24 -18.52 5.16
CA GLY A 146 3.56 -19.95 5.04
C GLY A 146 4.63 -20.24 3.97
N ILE A 147 5.56 -19.31 3.72
CA ILE A 147 6.57 -19.43 2.65
C ILE A 147 7.96 -19.72 3.22
N LYS A 148 8.81 -20.32 2.36
CA LYS A 148 10.19 -20.62 2.72
C LYS A 148 11.04 -19.35 2.81
N LYS A 149 12.16 -19.43 3.53
CA LYS A 149 13.10 -18.35 3.78
C LYS A 149 13.54 -17.63 2.51
N GLU A 150 13.88 -18.37 1.47
CA GLU A 150 14.35 -17.81 0.21
C GLU A 150 13.27 -16.94 -0.48
N ALA A 151 12.01 -17.36 -0.41
CA ALA A 151 10.89 -16.59 -0.95
C ALA A 151 10.63 -15.32 -0.15
N ALA A 152 10.73 -15.39 1.18
CA ALA A 152 10.60 -14.24 2.06
C ALA A 152 11.74 -13.22 1.84
N LEU A 153 12.99 -13.68 1.71
CA LEU A 153 14.14 -12.83 1.40
C LEU A 153 14.00 -12.13 0.05
N ARG A 154 13.50 -12.82 -0.99
CA ARG A 154 13.22 -12.17 -2.28
C ARG A 154 12.25 -11.01 -2.14
N ARG A 155 11.18 -11.16 -1.32
CA ARG A 155 10.22 -10.06 -1.07
C ARG A 155 10.85 -8.90 -0.32
N ILE A 156 11.73 -9.18 0.64
CA ILE A 156 12.45 -8.14 1.39
C ILE A 156 13.37 -7.35 0.46
N ARG A 157 14.14 -8.06 -0.36
CA ARG A 157 15.13 -7.45 -1.28
C ARG A 157 14.50 -6.70 -2.46
N ALA A 158 13.25 -7.00 -2.79
CA ALA A 158 12.49 -6.29 -3.83
C ALA A 158 12.01 -4.90 -3.38
N GLN A 159 12.11 -4.57 -2.10
CA GLN A 159 11.71 -3.28 -1.56
C GLN A 159 12.89 -2.33 -1.35
N LYS A 160 12.57 -1.06 -1.15
CA LYS A 160 13.53 -0.04 -0.71
C LYS A 160 14.11 -0.37 0.65
N ASP A 161 15.32 0.08 0.90
CA ASP A 161 15.99 -0.08 2.18
C ASP A 161 15.40 0.86 3.26
N GLU A 162 15.86 0.71 4.49
CA GLU A 162 15.40 1.53 5.61
C GLU A 162 15.73 3.01 5.44
N SER A 163 16.89 3.32 4.81
CA SER A 163 17.33 4.69 4.59
C SER A 163 16.37 5.46 3.68
N PHE A 164 15.79 4.79 2.67
CA PHE A 164 14.78 5.38 1.81
C PHE A 164 13.58 5.87 2.63
N TYR A 165 13.02 5.03 3.49
CA TYR A 165 11.86 5.41 4.32
C TYR A 165 12.20 6.52 5.31
N LYS A 166 13.39 6.47 5.94
CA LYS A 166 13.85 7.52 6.86
C LYS A 166 14.01 8.89 6.20
N ASN A 167 14.36 8.91 4.93
CA ASN A 167 14.59 10.15 4.18
C ASN A 167 13.32 10.74 3.58
N HIS A 168 12.23 9.96 3.46
CA HIS A 168 11.01 10.41 2.79
C HIS A 168 9.80 10.57 3.72
N ALA A 169 9.72 9.78 4.80
CA ALA A 169 8.59 9.86 5.71
C ALA A 169 8.82 10.91 6.81
N ASP A 170 7.74 11.61 7.20
CA ASP A 170 7.77 12.62 8.27
C ASP A 170 7.97 11.99 9.64
N ILE A 171 7.44 10.76 9.84
CA ILE A 171 7.54 10.02 11.10
C ILE A 171 8.02 8.60 10.82
N ILE A 172 8.91 8.09 11.67
CA ILE A 172 9.35 6.70 11.67
C ILE A 172 8.80 5.99 12.89
N ILE A 173 8.05 4.91 12.66
CA ILE A 173 7.51 4.00 13.68
C ILE A 173 8.39 2.75 13.74
N LYS A 174 9.00 2.54 14.90
CA LYS A 174 9.91 1.42 15.15
C LYS A 174 9.15 0.28 15.83
N ASN A 175 8.84 -0.78 15.07
CA ASN A 175 8.08 -1.93 15.59
C ASN A 175 9.00 -3.12 15.96
N TYR A 176 9.90 -2.88 16.91
CA TYR A 176 10.85 -3.86 17.44
C TYR A 176 11.41 -3.42 18.80
N PRO A 177 11.87 -4.35 19.68
CA PRO A 177 12.53 -3.99 20.92
C PRO A 177 13.78 -3.13 20.73
N PRO A 178 14.08 -2.19 21.64
CA PRO A 178 13.38 -1.94 22.92
C PRO A 178 12.16 -0.98 22.80
N TYR A 179 11.73 -0.63 21.60
CA TYR A 179 10.64 0.33 21.39
C TYR A 179 9.28 -0.28 21.72
N ASN A 180 8.47 0.45 22.47
CA ASN A 180 7.09 0.08 22.74
C ASN A 180 6.20 0.61 21.60
N LEU A 181 5.40 -0.28 20.99
CA LEU A 181 4.59 0.08 19.83
C LEU A 181 3.48 1.10 20.16
N ASP A 182 2.90 1.05 21.37
CA ASP A 182 1.90 2.03 21.78
C ASP A 182 2.49 3.45 21.86
N ASP A 183 3.72 3.57 22.37
CA ASP A 183 4.41 4.86 22.43
C ASP A 183 4.84 5.34 21.04
N GLU A 184 5.21 4.43 20.17
CA GLU A 184 5.51 4.76 18.77
C GLU A 184 4.25 5.27 18.04
N VAL A 185 3.10 4.63 18.24
CA VAL A 185 1.81 5.06 17.64
C VAL A 185 1.36 6.41 18.17
N LYS A 186 1.62 6.74 19.44
CA LYS A 186 1.32 8.07 20.00
C LYS A 186 1.98 9.21 19.23
N LYS A 187 3.14 8.99 18.61
CA LYS A 187 3.78 10.01 17.76
C LYS A 187 2.88 10.42 16.60
N VAL A 188 2.22 9.44 15.96
CA VAL A 188 1.27 9.71 14.87
C VAL A 188 0.06 10.47 15.38
N LEU A 189 -0.49 10.07 16.55
CA LEU A 189 -1.63 10.75 17.17
C LEU A 189 -1.33 12.20 17.54
N LEU A 190 -0.13 12.48 18.07
CA LEU A 190 0.32 13.85 18.37
C LEU A 190 0.39 14.72 17.12
N TRP A 191 0.93 14.20 16.02
CA TRP A 191 0.96 14.91 14.73
C TRP A 191 -0.45 15.12 14.18
N ALA A 192 -1.31 14.12 14.30
CA ALA A 192 -2.71 14.18 13.89
C ALA A 192 -3.59 15.09 14.80
N LYS A 193 -3.09 15.51 15.96
CA LYS A 193 -3.84 16.22 17.01
C LYS A 193 -5.09 15.44 17.46
N LEU A 194 -4.94 14.13 17.65
CA LEU A 194 -5.97 13.17 18.07
C LEU A 194 -5.76 12.66 19.49
#